data_8de279e2b2944ce2c01f28d58cfcc6c6
#
_entry.id   8de279e2b2944ce2c01f28d58cfcc6c6
#
_cell.length_a   1.000
_cell.length_b   1.000
_cell.length_c   1.000
_cell.angle_alpha   90.00
_cell.angle_beta   90.00
_cell.angle_gamma   90.00
#
_symmetry.space_group_name_H-M   'P 1'
#
loop_
_entity.id
_entity.type
_entity.pdbx_description
1 polymer ?
#
loop_
_entity_poly.entity_id
_entity_poly.type
_entity_poly.pdbx_seq_one_letter_code
_entity_poly.pdbx_strand_id
1 'polypeptide(L)'
;MIAELRGKVTKRCANSILVEISGFSYEVFIPTAIMSRIEDGMTPEGMIRLVTYHYYNVEPSKSVPILIGFLNEVERDFFQQFITVS
;
A
#
# COMPACT_ATOMS: atom_id res chain seq x y z
N MET A 1 -9.73 -9.81 2.28
CA MET A 1 -8.81 -8.77 2.77
C MET A 1 -7.41 -9.03 2.26
N ILE A 2 -6.74 -8.00 1.77
CA ILE A 2 -5.38 -8.14 1.28
C ILE A 2 -4.44 -7.65 2.37
N ALA A 3 -3.63 -8.55 2.91
CA ALA A 3 -2.72 -8.25 4.01
C ALA A 3 -1.28 -7.99 3.55
N GLU A 4 -0.95 -8.41 2.35
CA GLU A 4 0.40 -8.29 1.83
C GLU A 4 0.37 -8.35 0.31
N LEU A 5 1.22 -7.54 -0.34
CA LEU A 5 1.40 -7.59 -1.79
C LEU A 5 2.87 -7.75 -2.11
N ARG A 6 3.14 -8.56 -3.14
CA ARG A 6 4.49 -8.69 -3.70
C ARG A 6 4.37 -8.57 -5.20
N GLY A 7 5.11 -7.66 -5.79
CA GLY A 7 5.06 -7.47 -7.22
C GLY A 7 6.04 -6.43 -7.69
N LYS A 8 5.87 -6.02 -8.94
CA LYS A 8 6.77 -5.07 -9.57
C LYS A 8 6.15 -3.69 -9.56
N VAL A 9 6.93 -2.69 -9.13
CA VAL A 9 6.52 -1.30 -9.19
C VAL A 9 6.63 -0.83 -10.63
N THR A 10 5.49 -0.49 -11.23
CA THR A 10 5.44 -0.05 -12.62
C THR A 10 5.27 1.45 -12.76
N LYS A 11 4.79 2.12 -11.71
CA LYS A 11 4.61 3.57 -11.74
C LYS A 11 4.66 4.11 -10.32
N ARG A 12 5.27 5.27 -10.16
CA ARG A 12 5.32 5.97 -8.87
C ARG A 12 4.63 7.32 -9.03
N CYS A 13 3.69 7.58 -8.12
CA CYS A 13 3.00 8.86 -8.05
C CYS A 13 3.38 9.54 -6.74
N ALA A 14 2.81 10.71 -6.47
CA ALA A 14 3.19 11.48 -5.29
C ALA A 14 2.91 10.73 -3.99
N ASN A 15 1.76 10.05 -3.91
CA ASN A 15 1.36 9.36 -2.69
C ASN A 15 0.84 7.96 -2.94
N SER A 16 1.14 7.38 -4.11
CA SER A 16 0.75 6.01 -4.41
C SER A 16 1.73 5.39 -5.38
N ILE A 17 1.70 4.07 -5.46
CA ILE A 17 2.46 3.33 -6.47
C ILE A 17 1.54 2.30 -7.11
N LEU A 18 1.87 1.90 -8.34
CA LEU A 18 1.21 0.79 -8.99
C LEU A 18 2.10 -0.43 -8.88
N VAL A 19 1.55 -1.51 -8.37
CA VAL A 19 2.24 -2.78 -8.20
C VAL A 19 1.58 -3.80 -9.11
N GLU A 20 2.34 -4.36 -10.03
CA GLU A 20 1.83 -5.36 -10.96
C GLU A 20 2.07 -6.76 -10.42
N ILE A 21 1.00 -7.56 -10.38
CA ILE A 21 1.04 -8.95 -9.93
C ILE A 21 0.22 -9.76 -10.91
N SER A 22 0.86 -10.66 -11.63
CA SER A 22 0.19 -11.59 -12.56
C SER A 22 -0.73 -10.87 -13.55
N GLY A 23 -0.27 -9.74 -14.07
CA GLY A 23 -1.03 -8.98 -15.07
C GLY A 23 -2.02 -7.99 -14.51
N PHE A 24 -2.22 -7.98 -13.20
CA PHE A 24 -3.08 -6.99 -12.55
C PHE A 24 -2.24 -5.91 -11.92
N SER A 25 -2.67 -4.66 -12.05
CA SER A 25 -2.01 -3.52 -11.42
C SER A 25 -2.86 -3.05 -10.25
N TYR A 26 -2.24 -3.02 -9.07
CA TYR A 26 -2.89 -2.56 -7.85
C TYR A 26 -2.36 -1.19 -7.49
N GLU A 27 -3.25 -0.24 -7.26
CA GLU A 27 -2.84 1.06 -6.73
C GLU A 27 -2.78 0.96 -5.22
N VAL A 28 -1.60 1.25 -4.66
CA VAL A 28 -1.36 1.19 -3.23
C VAL A 28 -0.95 2.58 -2.76
N PHE A 29 -1.71 3.14 -1.84
CA PHE A 29 -1.38 4.44 -1.27
C PHE A 29 -0.29 4.27 -0.23
N ILE A 30 0.69 5.15 -0.27
CA ILE A 30 1.86 5.05 0.59
C ILE A 30 1.94 6.32 1.43
N PRO A 31 1.96 6.23 2.77
CA PRO A 31 2.15 7.41 3.60
C PRO A 31 3.44 8.13 3.24
N THR A 32 3.44 9.45 3.36
CA THR A 32 4.56 10.28 2.92
C THR A 32 5.89 9.83 3.55
N ALA A 33 5.87 9.54 4.86
CA ALA A 33 7.08 9.11 5.55
C ALA A 33 7.62 7.79 5.02
N ILE A 34 6.73 6.90 4.57
CA ILE A 34 7.11 5.62 4.00
C ILE A 34 7.60 5.81 2.57
N MET A 35 6.94 6.70 1.82
CA MET A 35 7.31 6.94 0.43
C MET A 35 8.75 7.45 0.32
N SER A 36 9.21 8.23 1.28
CA SER A 36 10.59 8.74 1.27
C SER A 36 11.62 7.61 1.43
N ARG A 37 11.21 6.43 1.88
CA ARG A 37 12.06 5.27 2.07
C ARG A 37 11.66 4.09 1.20
N ILE A 38 10.80 4.33 0.20
CA ILE A 38 10.22 3.22 -0.56
C ILE A 38 11.29 2.39 -1.27
N GLU A 39 12.37 3.02 -1.71
CA GLU A 39 13.42 2.30 -2.41
C GLU A 39 14.18 1.33 -1.50
N ASP A 40 14.14 1.57 -0.19
CA ASP A 40 14.75 0.63 0.76
C ASP A 40 14.08 -0.74 0.72
N GLY A 41 12.81 -0.78 0.33
CA GLY A 41 12.06 -2.02 0.22
C GLY A 41 12.04 -2.61 -1.17
N MET A 42 12.71 -1.97 -2.14
CA MET A 42 12.70 -2.42 -3.52
C MET A 42 13.98 -3.16 -3.88
N THR A 43 13.84 -4.19 -4.73
CA THR A 43 15.02 -4.85 -5.30
C THR A 43 15.52 -4.03 -6.49
N PRO A 44 16.75 -4.30 -6.98
CA PRO A 44 17.24 -3.63 -8.18
C PRO A 44 16.34 -3.83 -9.41
N GLU A 45 15.59 -4.91 -9.43
CA GLU A 45 14.67 -5.21 -10.53
C GLU A 45 13.33 -4.49 -10.39
N GLY A 46 13.14 -3.73 -9.32
CA GLY A 46 11.90 -3.01 -9.10
C GLY A 46 10.81 -3.80 -8.39
N MET A 47 11.17 -4.94 -7.80
CA MET A 47 10.20 -5.72 -7.03
C MET A 47 10.07 -5.17 -5.61
N ILE A 48 8.87 -5.27 -5.06
CA ILE A 48 8.63 -4.79 -3.71
C ILE A 48 7.67 -5.75 -2.99
N ARG A 49 7.85 -5.83 -1.67
CA ARG A 49 6.90 -6.48 -0.78
C ARG A 49 6.32 -5.41 0.12
N LEU A 50 5.00 -5.31 0.15
CA LEU A 50 4.31 -4.33 0.98
C LEU A 50 3.38 -5.06 1.94
N VAL A 51 3.42 -4.65 3.20
CA VAL A 51 2.42 -5.07 4.19
C VAL A 51 1.29 -4.05 4.08
N THR A 52 0.06 -4.51 3.87
CA THR A 52 -1.02 -3.62 3.52
C THR A 52 -2.09 -3.55 4.59
N TYR A 53 -2.77 -2.42 4.60
CA TYR A 53 -4.01 -2.24 5.31
C TYR A 53 -5.09 -2.00 4.27
N HIS A 54 -6.12 -2.86 4.28
CA HIS A 54 -7.17 -2.84 3.27
C HIS A 54 -8.47 -2.39 3.94
N TYR A 55 -9.08 -1.32 3.41
CA TYR A 55 -10.36 -0.90 3.92
C TYR A 55 -11.23 -0.37 2.78
N TYR A 56 -12.51 -0.23 3.05
CA TYR A 56 -13.44 0.32 2.08
C TYR A 56 -13.80 1.73 2.47
N ASN A 57 -13.66 2.64 1.50
CA ASN A 57 -14.12 4.00 1.65
C ASN A 57 -15.58 4.00 1.24
N VAL A 58 -16.48 4.01 2.23
CA VAL A 58 -17.90 3.88 1.99
C VAL A 58 -18.52 5.24 1.71
N GLU A 59 -19.15 5.37 0.56
CA GLU A 59 -19.90 6.56 0.19
C GLU A 59 -21.36 6.17 0.02
N PRO A 60 -22.30 7.17 0.01
CA PRO A 60 -23.71 6.85 -0.10
C PRO A 60 -24.08 5.97 -1.29
N SER A 61 -23.38 6.10 -2.40
CA SER A 61 -23.71 5.38 -3.62
C SER A 61 -22.75 4.25 -3.97
N LYS A 62 -21.63 4.12 -3.24
CA LYS A 62 -20.64 3.09 -3.59
C LYS A 62 -19.66 2.85 -2.46
N SER A 63 -18.99 1.70 -2.55
CA SER A 63 -17.90 1.33 -1.65
C SER A 63 -16.65 1.15 -2.49
N VAL A 64 -15.58 1.87 -2.15
CA VAL A 64 -14.32 1.84 -2.89
C VAL A 64 -13.25 1.17 -2.03
N PRO A 65 -12.66 0.05 -2.49
CA PRO A 65 -11.58 -0.59 -1.75
C PRO A 65 -10.30 0.25 -1.84
N ILE A 66 -9.63 0.41 -0.71
CA ILE A 66 -8.40 1.21 -0.61
C ILE A 66 -7.33 0.35 0.04
N LEU A 67 -6.14 0.33 -0.58
CA LEU A 67 -4.98 -0.34 -0.04
C LEU A 67 -3.96 0.71 0.37
N ILE A 68 -3.48 0.60 1.60
CA ILE A 68 -2.39 1.44 2.10
C ILE A 68 -1.23 0.52 2.39
N GLY A 69 -0.03 0.87 1.90
CA GLY A 69 1.13 0.00 1.99
C GLY A 69 2.20 0.51 2.94
N PHE A 70 2.85 -0.44 3.60
CA PHE A 70 3.93 -0.18 4.55
C PHE A 70 5.07 -1.15 4.25
N LEU A 71 6.26 -0.83 4.72
CA LEU A 71 7.42 -1.67 4.48
C LEU A 71 7.51 -2.84 5.44
N ASN A 72 6.84 -2.77 6.60
CA ASN A 72 6.84 -3.87 7.56
C ASN A 72 5.58 -3.83 8.41
N GLU A 73 5.39 -4.89 9.19
CA GLU A 73 4.19 -5.07 10.01
C GLU A 73 4.12 -4.05 11.16
N VAL A 74 5.26 -3.66 11.70
CA VAL A 74 5.27 -2.71 12.81
C VAL A 74 4.70 -1.38 12.37
N GLU A 75 5.07 -0.91 11.19
CA GLU A 75 4.56 0.34 10.64
C GLU A 75 3.06 0.27 10.38
N ARG A 76 2.61 -0.86 9.81
CA ARG A 76 1.19 -1.05 9.56
C ARG A 76 0.39 -1.05 10.86
N ASP A 77 0.89 -1.78 11.87
CA ASP A 77 0.16 -1.89 13.13
C ASP A 77 0.10 -0.56 13.84
N PHE A 78 1.17 0.23 13.78
CA PHE A 78 1.18 1.56 14.35
C PHE A 78 0.13 2.45 13.69
N PHE A 79 0.09 2.45 12.36
CA PHE A 79 -0.90 3.22 11.60
C PHE A 79 -2.33 2.77 11.97
N GLN A 80 -2.53 1.48 12.07
CA GLN A 80 -3.85 0.92 12.34
C GLN A 80 -4.42 1.41 13.68
N GLN A 81 -3.55 1.68 14.66
CA GLN A 81 -4.01 2.19 15.94
C GLN A 81 -4.65 3.57 15.82
N PHE A 82 -4.18 4.38 14.88
CA PHE A 82 -4.74 5.73 14.71
C PHE A 82 -6.11 5.72 14.04
N ILE A 83 -6.36 4.77 13.15
CA ILE A 83 -7.61 4.76 12.40
C ILE A 83 -8.70 3.93 13.06
N THR A 84 -8.35 3.10 14.03
CA THR A 84 -9.34 2.29 14.74
C THR A 84 -9.85 2.97 16.01
N VAL A 85 -9.25 4.10 16.39
CA VAL A 85 -9.71 4.88 17.51
C VAL A 85 -10.76 5.85 17.01
N SER A 86 -11.97 5.57 17.33
CA SER A 86 -13.09 6.42 16.89
C SER A 86 -13.95 6.82 18.06
#